data_12ae7e41631bc86c5a16b267281cce81
#
_entry.id   12ae7e41631bc86c5a16b267281cce81
#
_cell.length_a   1.000
_cell.length_b   1.000
_cell.length_c   1.000
_cell.angle_alpha   90.00
_cell.angle_beta   90.00
_cell.angle_gamma   90.00
#
_symmetry.space_group_name_H-M   'P 1'
#
loop_
_entity.id
_entity.type
_entity.pdbx_description
1 polymer ?
#
loop_
_entity_poly.entity_id
_entity_poly.type
_entity_poly.pdbx_seq_one_letter_code
_entity_poly.pdbx_strand_id
1 'polypeptide(L)'
;MLPARRFAVALLFAVTPGIAAAADMSPPPPMTSAPAPAAAKPDWFVTLGAVVEYGSAFPGAPTSDMSFWGWPIIDVHKPGTLPDYFGGRDSASISILDLGQLKIGPAGKWISERREASYAALSGLGDVPYAIQLGGFVEYWAVPWLRLRGEVRQGFNGEHGVTGDLFADIVGTAGQWRASVGPRATFQSTAAISPYFDVTATQHALSGLPVYNSSGGFYSWGVGGQVDYFYNQQWAVYVLAEYERISDSAAGSPIVTMRGSPNQYTFGLGASYSFTMHPLW
;
A
#
# COMPACT_ATOMS: atom_id res chain seq x y z
N MET A 1 32.97 9.22 -32.53
CA MET A 1 33.65 8.69 -31.34
C MET A 1 34.07 9.83 -30.45
N LEU A 2 33.33 10.07 -29.36
CA LEU A 2 33.72 11.04 -28.32
C LEU A 2 33.46 10.34 -26.98
N PRO A 3 34.35 10.42 -25.98
CA PRO A 3 34.28 9.66 -24.77
C PRO A 3 33.39 10.39 -23.71
N ALA A 4 32.61 9.59 -23.01
CA ALA A 4 31.76 10.01 -21.87
C ALA A 4 32.64 10.43 -20.68
N ARG A 5 32.45 11.65 -20.18
CA ARG A 5 33.05 12.15 -18.93
C ARG A 5 32.14 11.76 -17.75
N ARG A 6 32.71 11.00 -16.82
CA ARG A 6 32.13 10.70 -15.52
C ARG A 6 32.41 11.87 -14.58
N PHE A 7 31.36 12.48 -14.00
CA PHE A 7 31.50 13.42 -12.88
C PHE A 7 31.28 12.64 -11.59
N ALA A 8 32.35 12.52 -10.81
CA ALA A 8 32.29 12.12 -9.40
C ALA A 8 32.26 13.37 -8.56
N VAL A 9 31.21 13.58 -7.77
CA VAL A 9 31.13 14.64 -6.75
C VAL A 9 31.53 14.01 -5.42
N ALA A 10 32.72 14.37 -4.94
CA ALA A 10 33.19 14.03 -3.61
C ALA A 10 32.86 15.20 -2.68
N LEU A 11 32.01 15.01 -1.68
CA LEU A 11 31.81 15.96 -0.58
C LEU A 11 32.82 15.63 0.53
N LEU A 12 33.81 16.54 0.71
CA LEU A 12 34.69 16.52 1.86
C LEU A 12 34.03 17.28 3.01
N PHE A 13 33.81 16.61 4.14
CA PHE A 13 33.54 17.29 5.42
C PHE A 13 34.86 17.48 6.18
N ALA A 14 35.24 18.72 6.39
CA ALA A 14 36.36 19.08 7.25
C ALA A 14 35.90 19.15 8.72
N VAL A 15 36.46 18.29 9.57
CA VAL A 15 36.27 18.33 11.03
C VAL A 15 37.42 19.10 11.66
N THR A 16 37.15 20.22 12.29
CA THR A 16 38.13 20.98 13.10
C THR A 16 38.09 20.50 14.56
N PRO A 17 39.20 20.16 15.20
CA PRO A 17 39.23 19.83 16.62
C PRO A 17 39.26 21.12 17.48
N GLY A 18 38.24 21.27 18.33
CA GLY A 18 38.21 22.32 19.36
C GLY A 18 39.02 21.89 20.59
N ILE A 19 39.89 22.76 21.02
CA ILE A 19 40.71 22.60 22.22
C ILE A 19 39.82 22.88 23.45
N ALA A 20 39.66 21.90 24.35
CA ALA A 20 38.97 22.09 25.62
C ALA A 20 39.92 22.68 26.67
N ALA A 21 39.55 23.82 27.24
CA ALA A 21 40.22 24.37 28.41
C ALA A 21 39.75 23.64 29.69
N ALA A 22 40.68 23.18 30.49
CA ALA A 22 40.41 22.58 31.78
C ALA A 22 39.95 23.63 32.80
N ALA A 23 38.73 23.49 33.31
CA ALA A 23 38.24 24.28 34.45
C ALA A 23 38.43 23.50 35.74
N ASP A 24 38.87 24.19 36.76
CA ASP A 24 39.14 23.73 38.11
C ASP A 24 37.88 23.16 38.77
N MET A 25 37.90 21.88 39.18
CA MET A 25 36.73 21.21 39.74
C MET A 25 36.87 21.02 41.25
N SER A 26 36.22 21.88 42.02
CA SER A 26 35.94 21.57 43.42
C SER A 26 34.83 20.50 43.48
N PRO A 27 34.91 19.50 44.39
CA PRO A 27 33.90 18.47 44.47
C PRO A 27 32.54 19.05 44.92
N PRO A 28 31.45 18.75 44.24
CA PRO A 28 30.11 19.19 44.65
C PRO A 28 29.68 18.51 45.97
N PRO A 29 28.84 19.18 46.77
CA PRO A 29 28.29 18.59 47.98
C PRO A 29 27.44 17.34 47.64
N PRO A 30 27.33 16.36 48.59
CA PRO A 30 26.57 15.16 48.34
C PRO A 30 25.11 15.51 48.07
N MET A 31 24.68 15.26 46.82
CA MET A 31 23.27 15.43 46.45
C MET A 31 22.51 14.25 47.08
N THR A 32 21.61 14.56 48.00
CA THR A 32 20.52 13.65 48.38
C THR A 32 19.74 13.31 47.14
N SER A 33 19.80 12.07 46.69
CA SER A 33 19.04 11.59 45.56
C SER A 33 17.56 11.73 45.90
N ALA A 34 16.90 12.69 45.27
CA ALA A 34 15.44 12.70 45.20
C ALA A 34 14.99 11.34 44.64
N PRO A 35 13.90 10.71 45.16
CA PRO A 35 13.39 9.49 44.57
C PRO A 35 13.20 9.69 43.08
N ALA A 36 13.76 8.80 42.27
CA ALA A 36 13.60 8.87 40.82
C ALA A 36 12.12 8.95 40.51
N PRO A 37 11.67 9.92 39.69
CA PRO A 37 10.28 9.99 39.29
C PRO A 37 9.90 8.63 38.72
N ALA A 38 8.75 8.10 39.15
CA ALA A 38 8.22 6.86 38.63
C ALA A 38 8.27 6.93 37.10
N ALA A 39 8.89 5.95 36.47
CA ALA A 39 9.03 5.93 35.00
C ALA A 39 7.63 6.12 34.42
N ALA A 40 7.42 7.26 33.74
CA ALA A 40 6.16 7.53 33.07
C ALA A 40 5.90 6.38 32.11
N LYS A 41 4.69 5.82 32.12
CA LYS A 41 4.30 4.80 31.14
C LYS A 41 4.55 5.39 29.74
N PRO A 42 5.11 4.62 28.81
CA PRO A 42 5.37 5.15 27.48
C PRO A 42 4.03 5.53 26.82
N ASP A 43 3.96 6.75 26.33
CA ASP A 43 2.84 7.19 25.52
C ASP A 43 2.77 6.36 24.23
N TRP A 44 1.60 6.30 23.61
CA TRP A 44 1.42 5.72 22.29
C TRP A 44 1.14 6.82 21.29
N PHE A 45 1.56 6.62 20.06
CA PHE A 45 1.12 7.44 18.93
C PHE A 45 -0.04 6.75 18.23
N VAL A 46 -1.12 7.50 18.00
CA VAL A 46 -2.21 7.11 17.11
C VAL A 46 -2.10 7.98 15.86
N THR A 47 -1.90 7.34 14.73
CA THR A 47 -1.78 8.00 13.42
C THR A 47 -3.09 7.88 12.67
N LEU A 48 -3.64 9.01 12.26
CA LEU A 48 -4.78 9.08 11.36
C LEU A 48 -4.42 9.87 10.11
N GLY A 49 -4.87 9.40 8.96
CA GLY A 49 -4.60 10.05 7.69
C GLY A 49 -5.48 9.52 6.58
N ALA A 50 -5.16 9.94 5.36
CA ALA A 50 -5.81 9.44 4.17
C ALA A 50 -4.83 9.49 2.98
N VAL A 51 -5.03 8.57 2.05
CA VAL A 51 -4.44 8.60 0.71
C VAL A 51 -5.57 8.83 -0.28
N VAL A 52 -5.37 9.74 -1.21
CA VAL A 52 -6.19 9.89 -2.42
C VAL A 52 -5.42 9.30 -3.57
N GLU A 53 -6.07 8.42 -4.31
CA GLU A 53 -5.49 7.74 -5.46
C GLU A 53 -6.19 8.15 -6.74
N TYR A 54 -5.42 8.21 -7.81
CA TYR A 54 -5.88 8.42 -9.18
C TYR A 54 -5.36 7.27 -10.03
N GLY A 55 -6.26 6.51 -10.60
CA GLY A 55 -5.88 5.29 -11.33
C GLY A 55 -6.97 4.80 -12.27
N SER A 56 -6.72 3.64 -12.86
CA SER A 56 -7.65 2.99 -13.79
C SER A 56 -9.02 2.81 -13.14
N ALA A 57 -10.05 3.31 -13.79
CA ALA A 57 -11.38 3.50 -13.21
C ALA A 57 -12.08 2.20 -12.79
N PHE A 58 -11.77 1.10 -13.47
CA PHE A 58 -12.27 -0.24 -13.19
C PHE A 58 -11.27 -1.29 -13.72
N PRO A 59 -11.32 -2.53 -13.27
CA PRO A 59 -10.44 -3.60 -13.76
C PRO A 59 -10.57 -3.77 -15.28
N GLY A 60 -9.46 -3.57 -16.01
CA GLY A 60 -9.44 -3.63 -17.47
C GLY A 60 -9.84 -2.34 -18.18
N ALA A 61 -10.02 -1.24 -17.47
CA ALA A 61 -10.32 0.07 -18.06
C ALA A 61 -9.29 0.48 -19.13
N PRO A 62 -9.72 1.18 -20.20
CA PRO A 62 -8.78 1.80 -21.11
C PRO A 62 -7.97 2.87 -20.35
N THR A 63 -6.75 3.14 -20.81
CA THR A 63 -5.84 4.10 -20.15
C THR A 63 -6.36 5.54 -20.15
N SER A 64 -7.40 5.84 -20.92
CA SER A 64 -8.13 7.11 -20.90
C SER A 64 -9.12 7.24 -19.75
N ASP A 65 -9.61 6.10 -19.22
CA ASP A 65 -10.66 6.09 -18.21
C ASP A 65 -10.03 5.93 -16.83
N MET A 66 -9.83 7.06 -16.16
CA MET A 66 -9.23 7.15 -14.83
C MET A 66 -10.24 7.70 -13.84
N SER A 67 -10.11 7.32 -12.59
CA SER A 67 -10.95 7.82 -11.49
C SER A 67 -10.16 8.08 -10.22
N PHE A 68 -10.79 8.79 -9.28
CA PHE A 68 -10.26 9.03 -7.95
C PHE A 68 -10.95 8.14 -6.93
N TRP A 69 -10.18 7.65 -5.96
CA TRP A 69 -10.69 7.02 -4.75
C TRP A 69 -9.75 7.33 -3.58
N GLY A 70 -10.09 6.90 -2.37
CA GLY A 70 -9.25 7.17 -1.21
C GLY A 70 -9.40 6.13 -0.12
N TRP A 71 -8.37 6.02 0.70
CA TRP A 71 -8.26 5.09 1.81
C TRP A 71 -7.86 5.81 3.09
N PRO A 72 -8.45 5.45 4.24
CA PRO A 72 -7.98 5.94 5.53
C PRO A 72 -6.64 5.28 5.90
N ILE A 73 -5.77 6.04 6.54
CA ILE A 73 -4.59 5.54 7.23
C ILE A 73 -4.91 5.51 8.72
N ILE A 74 -4.74 4.36 9.35
CA ILE A 74 -4.90 4.20 10.80
C ILE A 74 -3.73 3.32 11.27
N ASP A 75 -2.92 3.84 12.20
CA ASP A 75 -1.81 3.11 12.79
C ASP A 75 -1.64 3.46 14.27
N VAL A 76 -1.10 2.54 15.06
CA VAL A 76 -0.80 2.74 16.47
C VAL A 76 0.61 2.21 16.76
N HIS A 77 1.52 3.11 17.14
CA HIS A 77 2.92 2.77 17.35
C HIS A 77 3.51 3.41 18.61
N LYS A 78 4.68 2.92 19.04
CA LYS A 78 5.37 3.43 20.22
C LYS A 78 6.16 4.71 19.92
N PRO A 79 6.36 5.59 20.91
CA PRO A 79 7.22 6.76 20.76
C PRO A 79 8.64 6.38 20.30
N GLY A 80 9.19 7.19 19.40
CA GLY A 80 10.52 6.98 18.85
C GLY A 80 10.62 5.93 17.75
N THR A 81 9.49 5.31 17.35
CA THR A 81 9.40 4.47 16.16
C THR A 81 8.64 5.21 15.05
N LEU A 82 8.92 4.89 13.80
CA LEU A 82 8.09 5.31 12.68
C LEU A 82 6.79 4.50 12.68
N PRO A 83 5.71 5.05 12.11
CA PRO A 83 4.51 4.26 11.81
C PRO A 83 4.88 2.99 11.03
N ASP A 84 4.13 1.91 11.26
CA ASP A 84 4.32 0.68 10.53
C ASP A 84 4.29 0.94 9.01
N TYR A 85 5.12 0.20 8.27
CA TYR A 85 5.08 0.29 6.83
C TYR A 85 3.80 -0.38 6.30
N PHE A 86 3.10 0.29 5.41
CA PHE A 86 2.04 -0.28 4.59
C PHE A 86 2.32 0.04 3.12
N GLY A 87 2.06 -0.90 2.24
CA GLY A 87 2.13 -0.69 0.79
C GLY A 87 0.80 -0.16 0.25
N GLY A 88 0.81 0.60 -0.83
CA GLY A 88 -0.40 1.18 -1.42
C GLY A 88 -1.50 0.17 -1.80
N ARG A 89 -1.17 -1.12 -1.96
CA ARG A 89 -2.16 -2.19 -2.23
C ARG A 89 -2.55 -3.03 -1.03
N ASP A 90 -1.89 -2.85 0.10
CA ASP A 90 -2.23 -3.61 1.29
C ASP A 90 -3.69 -3.41 1.65
N SER A 91 -4.33 -4.49 2.07
CA SER A 91 -5.68 -4.40 2.64
C SER A 91 -5.62 -3.76 4.03
N ALA A 92 -6.70 -3.10 4.43
CA ALA A 92 -6.88 -2.69 5.81
C ALA A 92 -6.74 -3.92 6.70
N SER A 93 -5.82 -3.90 7.66
CA SER A 93 -5.44 -5.07 8.44
C SER A 93 -5.03 -4.71 9.86
N ILE A 94 -5.19 -5.66 10.77
CA ILE A 94 -4.79 -5.54 12.17
C ILE A 94 -3.98 -6.78 12.54
N SER A 95 -2.76 -6.59 13.05
CA SER A 95 -1.94 -7.70 13.54
C SER A 95 -2.47 -8.17 14.90
N ILE A 96 -2.98 -9.40 14.96
CA ILE A 96 -3.35 -10.07 16.22
C ILE A 96 -2.21 -10.91 16.79
N LEU A 97 -1.28 -11.34 15.95
CA LEU A 97 -0.01 -11.92 16.33
C LEU A 97 1.11 -11.06 15.73
N ASP A 98 1.94 -10.49 16.60
CA ASP A 98 3.13 -9.72 16.23
C ASP A 98 4.34 -10.26 16.99
N LEU A 99 5.22 -10.91 16.25
CA LEU A 99 6.49 -11.45 16.75
C LEU A 99 7.69 -10.63 16.25
N GLY A 100 7.47 -9.37 15.87
CA GLY A 100 8.45 -8.48 15.29
C GLY A 100 8.67 -8.75 13.79
N GLN A 101 9.33 -9.85 13.44
CA GLN A 101 9.56 -10.23 12.05
C GLN A 101 8.33 -10.87 11.37
N LEU A 102 7.41 -11.46 12.15
CA LEU A 102 6.23 -12.14 11.64
C LEU A 102 4.98 -11.49 12.23
N LYS A 103 4.11 -11.03 11.35
CA LYS A 103 2.80 -10.48 11.70
C LYS A 103 1.70 -11.30 11.01
N ILE A 104 0.63 -11.59 11.73
CA ILE A 104 -0.53 -12.33 11.22
C ILE A 104 -1.80 -11.68 11.76
N GLY A 105 -2.82 -11.55 10.93
CA GLY A 105 -4.09 -11.01 11.37
C GLY A 105 -5.17 -11.00 10.29
N PRO A 106 -6.36 -10.49 10.63
CA PRO A 106 -7.42 -10.26 9.68
C PRO A 106 -7.06 -9.14 8.70
N ALA A 107 -7.59 -9.28 7.48
CA ALA A 107 -7.48 -8.28 6.42
C ALA A 107 -8.84 -8.10 5.74
N GLY A 108 -9.14 -6.86 5.35
CA GLY A 108 -10.37 -6.52 4.64
C GLY A 108 -10.14 -5.46 3.58
N LYS A 109 -10.88 -5.55 2.47
CA LYS A 109 -10.79 -4.61 1.37
C LYS A 109 -12.17 -4.25 0.85
N TRP A 110 -12.39 -2.99 0.58
CA TRP A 110 -13.57 -2.49 -0.11
C TRP A 110 -13.27 -2.41 -1.61
N ILE A 111 -14.15 -2.98 -2.43
CA ILE A 111 -14.12 -2.87 -3.88
C ILE A 111 -15.32 -2.01 -4.30
N SER A 112 -15.04 -0.89 -4.96
CA SER A 112 -16.09 0.01 -5.42
C SER A 112 -16.97 -0.62 -6.50
N GLU A 113 -18.21 -0.17 -6.58
CA GLU A 113 -19.12 -0.57 -7.65
C GLU A 113 -18.58 -0.16 -9.03
N ARG A 114 -18.90 -0.95 -10.05
CA ARG A 114 -18.66 -0.62 -11.45
C ARG A 114 -20.00 -0.32 -12.11
N ARG A 115 -20.23 0.95 -12.47
CA ARG A 115 -21.48 1.39 -13.10
C ARG A 115 -21.32 1.53 -14.60
N GLU A 116 -22.22 0.90 -15.36
CA GLU A 116 -22.28 1.01 -16.83
C GLU A 116 -22.36 2.47 -17.28
N ALA A 117 -23.23 3.25 -16.66
CA ALA A 117 -23.48 4.65 -17.02
C ALA A 117 -22.27 5.58 -16.85
N SER A 118 -21.25 5.17 -16.10
CA SER A 118 -20.08 6.00 -15.81
C SER A 118 -19.03 6.00 -16.92
N TYR A 119 -18.98 4.95 -17.74
CA TYR A 119 -17.90 4.79 -18.73
C TYR A 119 -18.45 4.18 -20.03
N ALA A 120 -18.17 4.81 -21.17
CA ALA A 120 -18.61 4.34 -22.47
C ALA A 120 -18.13 2.92 -22.81
N ALA A 121 -16.94 2.54 -22.31
CA ALA A 121 -16.39 1.20 -22.47
C ALA A 121 -17.26 0.10 -21.85
N LEU A 122 -18.10 0.42 -20.87
CA LEU A 122 -19.00 -0.52 -20.18
C LEU A 122 -20.40 -0.63 -20.78
N SER A 123 -20.71 0.14 -21.84
CA SER A 123 -22.04 0.18 -22.45
C SER A 123 -22.52 -1.22 -22.85
N GLY A 124 -23.72 -1.61 -22.36
CA GLY A 124 -24.37 -2.90 -22.59
C GLY A 124 -23.87 -4.04 -21.68
N LEU A 125 -23.03 -3.74 -20.67
CA LEU A 125 -22.46 -4.75 -19.76
C LEU A 125 -23.16 -4.81 -18.39
N GLY A 126 -23.95 -3.79 -18.05
CA GLY A 126 -24.62 -3.68 -16.76
C GLY A 126 -23.67 -3.31 -15.61
N ASP A 127 -24.26 -3.14 -14.45
CA ASP A 127 -23.57 -2.74 -13.22
C ASP A 127 -23.04 -3.96 -12.46
N VAL A 128 -21.90 -3.76 -11.78
CA VAL A 128 -21.40 -4.68 -10.74
C VAL A 128 -21.46 -3.95 -9.40
N PRO A 129 -22.22 -4.44 -8.42
CA PRO A 129 -22.30 -3.82 -7.10
C PRO A 129 -20.93 -3.78 -6.41
N TYR A 130 -20.82 -2.93 -5.38
CA TYR A 130 -19.64 -2.95 -4.51
C TYR A 130 -19.42 -4.35 -3.91
N ALA A 131 -18.18 -4.68 -3.58
CA ALA A 131 -17.87 -5.88 -2.82
C ALA A 131 -17.08 -5.54 -1.56
N ILE A 132 -17.27 -6.38 -0.53
CA ILE A 132 -16.43 -6.38 0.67
C ILE A 132 -15.66 -7.69 0.66
N GLN A 133 -14.34 -7.61 0.67
CA GLN A 133 -13.49 -8.77 0.79
C GLN A 133 -13.00 -8.88 2.24
N LEU A 134 -13.16 -10.05 2.87
CA LEU A 134 -12.70 -10.35 4.23
C LEU A 134 -11.82 -11.58 4.23
N GLY A 135 -10.78 -11.56 5.02
CA GLY A 135 -9.82 -12.66 5.09
C GLY A 135 -8.69 -12.42 6.06
N GLY A 136 -7.49 -12.81 5.70
CA GLY A 136 -6.32 -12.66 6.53
C GLY A 136 -5.05 -12.40 5.75
N PHE A 137 -4.04 -11.96 6.48
CA PHE A 137 -2.69 -11.74 5.97
C PHE A 137 -1.63 -12.41 6.82
N VAL A 138 -0.53 -12.69 6.18
CA VAL A 138 0.76 -13.03 6.80
C VAL A 138 1.80 -12.07 6.23
N GLU A 139 2.55 -11.42 7.12
CA GLU A 139 3.66 -10.54 6.78
C GLU A 139 4.92 -11.03 7.45
N TYR A 140 6.01 -11.12 6.68
CA TYR A 140 7.30 -11.59 7.17
C TYR A 140 8.43 -10.67 6.69
N TRP A 141 9.17 -10.12 7.64
CA TRP A 141 10.39 -9.37 7.39
C TRP A 141 11.59 -10.32 7.44
N ALA A 142 11.96 -10.84 6.26
CA ALA A 142 13.06 -11.79 6.14
C ALA A 142 14.40 -11.19 6.59
N VAL A 143 14.59 -9.91 6.31
CA VAL A 143 15.65 -9.02 6.79
C VAL A 143 15.06 -7.61 6.97
N PRO A 144 15.71 -6.68 7.69
CA PRO A 144 15.14 -5.36 8.00
C PRO A 144 14.69 -4.51 6.78
N TRP A 145 15.13 -4.87 5.59
CA TRP A 145 14.84 -4.17 4.35
C TRP A 145 14.02 -4.98 3.34
N LEU A 146 13.65 -6.24 3.65
CA LEU A 146 12.86 -7.09 2.75
C LEU A 146 11.61 -7.59 3.46
N ARG A 147 10.48 -7.06 3.04
CA ARG A 147 9.14 -7.44 3.46
C ARG A 147 8.51 -8.39 2.45
N LEU A 148 7.98 -9.49 2.93
CA LEU A 148 7.13 -10.41 2.18
C LEU A 148 5.74 -10.38 2.81
N ARG A 149 4.70 -10.22 1.99
CA ARG A 149 3.31 -10.26 2.49
C ARG A 149 2.45 -11.08 1.57
N GLY A 150 1.62 -11.93 2.16
CA GLY A 150 0.58 -12.69 1.49
C GLY A 150 -0.78 -12.39 2.11
N GLU A 151 -1.80 -12.24 1.29
CA GLU A 151 -3.19 -12.05 1.71
C GLU A 151 -4.10 -13.04 1.01
N VAL A 152 -5.11 -13.53 1.70
CA VAL A 152 -6.20 -14.31 1.10
C VAL A 152 -7.51 -13.76 1.63
N ARG A 153 -8.42 -13.40 0.72
CA ARG A 153 -9.70 -12.79 1.06
C ARG A 153 -10.84 -13.40 0.26
N GLN A 154 -12.00 -13.55 0.89
CA GLN A 154 -13.27 -13.96 0.28
C GLN A 154 -14.12 -12.71 0.02
N GLY A 155 -14.63 -12.57 -1.19
CA GLY A 155 -15.56 -11.53 -1.60
C GLY A 155 -17.01 -11.83 -1.22
N PHE A 156 -17.76 -10.75 -0.96
CA PHE A 156 -19.18 -10.74 -0.64
C PHE A 156 -19.87 -9.61 -1.39
N ASN A 157 -21.10 -9.81 -1.79
CA ASN A 157 -21.97 -8.92 -2.56
C ASN A 157 -21.61 -8.87 -4.06
N GLY A 158 -20.88 -7.88 -4.56
CA GLY A 158 -20.58 -7.70 -5.98
C GLY A 158 -19.76 -8.84 -6.61
N GLU A 159 -19.00 -9.55 -5.79
CA GLU A 159 -18.31 -10.79 -6.14
C GLU A 159 -18.38 -11.78 -4.98
N HIS A 160 -18.25 -13.07 -5.31
CA HIS A 160 -18.31 -14.15 -4.32
C HIS A 160 -17.08 -15.06 -4.38
N GLY A 161 -15.99 -14.56 -4.91
CA GLY A 161 -14.78 -15.33 -5.14
C GLY A 161 -13.70 -15.14 -4.08
N VAL A 162 -12.62 -15.90 -4.23
CA VAL A 162 -11.40 -15.78 -3.44
C VAL A 162 -10.37 -14.99 -4.24
N THR A 163 -9.74 -13.99 -3.59
CA THR A 163 -8.61 -13.26 -4.10
C THR A 163 -7.39 -13.51 -3.19
N GLY A 164 -6.25 -13.82 -3.79
CA GLY A 164 -4.97 -13.95 -3.13
C GLY A 164 -3.97 -12.96 -3.69
N ASP A 165 -3.29 -12.20 -2.83
CA ASP A 165 -2.24 -11.26 -3.21
C ASP A 165 -0.90 -11.66 -2.60
N LEU A 166 0.17 -11.46 -3.36
CA LEU A 166 1.54 -11.65 -2.93
C LEU A 166 2.34 -10.38 -3.20
N PHE A 167 3.08 -9.94 -2.20
CA PHE A 167 3.92 -8.74 -2.25
C PHE A 167 5.32 -9.07 -1.76
N ALA A 168 6.31 -8.47 -2.40
CA ALA A 168 7.70 -8.50 -1.93
C ALA A 168 8.29 -7.10 -2.07
N ASP A 169 8.50 -6.41 -0.94
CA ASP A 169 8.94 -5.02 -0.92
C ASP A 169 10.37 -4.90 -0.43
N ILE A 170 11.21 -4.21 -1.19
CA ILE A 170 12.48 -3.68 -0.69
C ILE A 170 12.16 -2.33 -0.06
N VAL A 171 12.39 -2.20 1.25
CA VAL A 171 12.06 -1.00 2.03
C VAL A 171 13.34 -0.43 2.61
N GLY A 172 13.64 0.82 2.33
CA GLY A 172 14.79 1.54 2.87
C GLY A 172 14.37 2.78 3.63
N THR A 173 15.07 3.09 4.73
CA THR A 173 14.85 4.30 5.53
C THR A 173 16.14 5.08 5.65
N ALA A 174 16.09 6.40 5.40
CA ALA A 174 17.22 7.30 5.51
C ALA A 174 16.76 8.65 6.08
N GLY A 175 17.07 8.91 7.34
CA GLY A 175 16.62 10.11 8.04
C GLY A 175 15.08 10.17 8.09
N GLN A 176 14.52 11.22 7.49
CA GLN A 176 13.07 11.46 7.41
C GLN A 176 12.38 10.77 6.21
N TRP A 177 13.12 10.01 5.41
CA TRP A 177 12.62 9.35 4.22
C TRP A 177 12.50 7.85 4.41
N ARG A 178 11.39 7.29 3.96
CA ARG A 178 11.23 5.85 3.76
C ARG A 178 10.80 5.65 2.31
N ALA A 179 11.50 4.76 1.60
CA ALA A 179 11.17 4.43 0.23
C ALA A 179 11.03 2.93 0.08
N SER A 180 10.13 2.51 -0.77
CA SER A 180 9.93 1.10 -1.08
C SER A 180 9.67 0.88 -2.55
N VAL A 181 10.00 -0.31 -3.02
CA VAL A 181 9.64 -0.79 -4.35
C VAL A 181 9.61 -2.31 -4.33
N GLY A 182 8.68 -2.90 -5.09
CA GLY A 182 8.65 -4.35 -5.20
C GLY A 182 7.58 -4.91 -6.12
N PRO A 183 7.73 -6.18 -6.52
CA PRO A 183 6.77 -6.89 -7.34
C PRO A 183 5.48 -7.21 -6.60
N ARG A 184 4.42 -7.36 -7.40
CA ARG A 184 3.06 -7.70 -6.99
C ARG A 184 2.57 -8.84 -7.85
N ALA A 185 1.80 -9.76 -7.28
CA ALA A 185 1.09 -10.81 -8.00
C ALA A 185 -0.26 -11.05 -7.37
N THR A 186 -1.29 -11.19 -8.19
CA THR A 186 -2.67 -11.44 -7.76
C THR A 186 -3.20 -12.70 -8.41
N PHE A 187 -3.86 -13.54 -7.63
CA PHE A 187 -4.61 -14.72 -8.05
C PHE A 187 -6.06 -14.54 -7.69
N GLN A 188 -6.96 -14.92 -8.59
CA GLN A 188 -8.40 -14.82 -8.35
C GLN A 188 -9.10 -16.10 -8.78
N SER A 189 -10.13 -16.51 -8.02
CA SER A 189 -11.03 -17.58 -8.44
C SER A 189 -11.94 -17.10 -9.56
N THR A 190 -12.55 -18.03 -10.29
CA THR A 190 -13.53 -17.71 -11.33
C THR A 190 -14.66 -16.82 -10.80
N ALA A 191 -15.18 -17.08 -9.61
CA ALA A 191 -16.26 -16.29 -9.02
C ALA A 191 -15.85 -14.85 -8.65
N ALA A 192 -14.54 -14.56 -8.51
CA ALA A 192 -14.03 -13.20 -8.33
C ALA A 192 -13.85 -12.46 -9.67
N ILE A 193 -13.47 -13.18 -10.73
CA ILE A 193 -13.18 -12.61 -12.05
C ILE A 193 -14.46 -12.39 -12.86
N SER A 194 -15.40 -13.37 -12.87
CA SER A 194 -16.57 -13.42 -13.75
C SER A 194 -17.42 -12.15 -13.74
N PRO A 195 -17.73 -11.52 -12.58
CA PRO A 195 -18.56 -10.32 -12.57
C PRO A 195 -17.97 -9.14 -13.37
N TYR A 196 -16.65 -9.12 -13.52
CA TYR A 196 -15.94 -8.01 -14.17
C TYR A 196 -15.56 -8.28 -15.62
N PHE A 197 -15.40 -9.57 -16.02
CA PHE A 197 -14.77 -9.93 -17.29
C PHE A 197 -15.62 -10.86 -18.17
N ASP A 198 -16.71 -11.46 -17.67
CA ASP A 198 -17.61 -12.23 -18.50
C ASP A 198 -18.46 -11.35 -19.39
N VAL A 199 -18.85 -11.89 -20.55
CA VAL A 199 -19.84 -11.32 -21.45
C VAL A 199 -20.91 -12.38 -21.70
N THR A 200 -22.06 -12.23 -21.07
CA THR A 200 -23.22 -13.11 -21.23
C THR A 200 -23.88 -12.92 -22.60
N ALA A 201 -24.77 -13.85 -22.99
CA ALA A 201 -25.54 -13.69 -24.23
C ALA A 201 -26.40 -12.42 -24.24
N THR A 202 -26.96 -12.00 -23.10
CA THR A 202 -27.71 -10.74 -22.97
C THR A 202 -26.78 -9.53 -23.15
N GLN A 203 -25.63 -9.53 -22.51
CA GLN A 203 -24.64 -8.47 -22.66
C GLN A 203 -24.07 -8.42 -24.08
N HIS A 204 -23.88 -9.56 -24.75
CA HIS A 204 -23.51 -9.62 -26.16
C HIS A 204 -24.54 -8.87 -27.03
N ALA A 205 -25.83 -9.17 -26.83
CA ALA A 205 -26.90 -8.52 -27.61
C ALA A 205 -26.96 -6.99 -27.39
N LEU A 206 -26.64 -6.51 -26.20
CA LEU A 206 -26.68 -5.10 -25.85
C LEU A 206 -25.38 -4.35 -26.18
N SER A 207 -24.23 -4.99 -25.98
CA SER A 207 -22.92 -4.37 -26.13
C SER A 207 -22.25 -4.59 -27.48
N GLY A 208 -22.64 -5.67 -28.19
CA GLY A 208 -21.98 -6.15 -29.40
C GLY A 208 -20.64 -6.87 -29.15
N LEU A 209 -20.22 -7.02 -27.91
CA LEU A 209 -19.00 -7.79 -27.56
C LEU A 209 -19.26 -9.29 -27.69
N PRO A 210 -18.30 -10.11 -28.13
CA PRO A 210 -18.43 -11.55 -28.15
C PRO A 210 -18.75 -12.14 -26.76
N VAL A 211 -19.56 -13.20 -26.71
CA VAL A 211 -19.79 -13.96 -25.48
C VAL A 211 -18.48 -14.49 -24.97
N TYR A 212 -18.23 -14.34 -23.68
CA TYR A 212 -17.00 -14.75 -23.03
C TYR A 212 -17.25 -15.25 -21.61
N ASN A 213 -16.56 -16.31 -21.23
CA ASN A 213 -16.56 -16.86 -19.88
C ASN A 213 -15.11 -16.87 -19.38
N SER A 214 -14.83 -16.06 -18.41
CA SER A 214 -13.52 -16.00 -17.77
C SER A 214 -13.30 -17.17 -16.81
N SER A 215 -12.05 -17.54 -16.59
CA SER A 215 -11.64 -18.56 -15.64
C SER A 215 -10.71 -17.99 -14.59
N GLY A 216 -10.77 -18.53 -13.38
CA GLY A 216 -9.86 -18.20 -12.30
C GLY A 216 -8.42 -18.65 -12.59
N GLY A 217 -7.48 -18.09 -11.85
CA GLY A 217 -6.07 -18.39 -11.95
C GLY A 217 -5.20 -17.17 -11.63
N PHE A 218 -4.09 -17.04 -12.33
CA PHE A 218 -3.20 -15.88 -12.23
C PHE A 218 -3.86 -14.66 -12.88
N TYR A 219 -4.26 -13.70 -12.04
CA TYR A 219 -5.02 -12.54 -12.49
C TYR A 219 -4.13 -11.42 -13.01
N SER A 220 -3.09 -11.07 -12.25
CA SER A 220 -2.23 -9.95 -12.60
C SER A 220 -0.85 -10.03 -11.96
N TRP A 221 0.07 -9.30 -12.56
CA TRP A 221 1.38 -8.98 -11.99
C TRP A 221 1.67 -7.49 -12.14
N GLY A 222 2.56 -6.98 -11.29
CA GLY A 222 2.90 -5.58 -11.33
C GLY A 222 4.11 -5.23 -10.50
N VAL A 223 4.37 -3.94 -10.42
CA VAL A 223 5.35 -3.33 -9.54
C VAL A 223 4.77 -2.10 -8.91
N GLY A 224 4.91 -1.98 -7.59
CA GLY A 224 4.52 -0.79 -6.84
C GLY A 224 5.72 -0.16 -6.18
N GLY A 225 5.66 1.14 -5.97
CA GLY A 225 6.64 1.89 -5.20
C GLY A 225 5.98 2.99 -4.39
N GLN A 226 6.58 3.32 -3.27
CA GLN A 226 6.07 4.34 -2.35
C GLN A 226 7.24 5.12 -1.76
N VAL A 227 7.04 6.40 -1.55
CA VAL A 227 7.98 7.27 -0.83
C VAL A 227 7.21 8.00 0.26
N ASP A 228 7.66 7.84 1.49
CA ASP A 228 7.12 8.52 2.66
C ASP A 228 8.13 9.56 3.14
N TYR A 229 7.64 10.73 3.47
CA TYR A 229 8.41 11.80 4.10
C TYR A 229 7.83 12.15 5.46
N PHE A 230 8.57 11.89 6.52
CA PHE A 230 8.22 12.20 7.90
C PHE A 230 8.76 13.59 8.24
N TYR A 231 7.93 14.62 8.06
CA TYR A 231 8.33 16.01 8.34
C TYR A 231 8.77 16.19 9.80
N ASN A 232 8.06 15.53 10.72
CA ASN A 232 8.38 15.42 12.14
C ASN A 232 7.71 14.16 12.73
N GLN A 233 7.67 14.01 14.05
CA GLN A 233 7.02 12.87 14.72
C GLN A 233 5.50 12.84 14.54
N GLN A 234 4.89 13.92 14.07
CA GLN A 234 3.44 14.06 13.94
C GLN A 234 2.98 14.00 12.48
N TRP A 235 3.67 14.65 11.57
CA TRP A 235 3.24 14.78 10.17
C TRP A 235 4.06 13.90 9.23
N ALA A 236 3.35 13.14 8.41
CA ALA A 236 3.93 12.42 7.28
C ALA A 236 3.15 12.66 6.00
N VAL A 237 3.85 12.58 4.87
CA VAL A 237 3.29 12.67 3.51
C VAL A 237 3.71 11.43 2.75
N TYR A 238 2.82 10.90 1.92
CA TYR A 238 2.99 9.66 1.17
C TYR A 238 2.78 9.93 -0.32
N VAL A 239 3.67 9.41 -1.15
CA VAL A 239 3.51 9.37 -2.60
C VAL A 239 3.68 7.94 -3.04
N LEU A 240 2.73 7.42 -3.78
CA LEU A 240 2.80 6.06 -4.32
C LEU A 240 2.52 6.04 -5.82
N ALA A 241 3.10 5.06 -6.48
CA ALA A 241 2.83 4.76 -7.88
C ALA A 241 2.86 3.25 -8.09
N GLU A 242 1.95 2.75 -8.91
CA GLU A 242 1.86 1.35 -9.24
C GLU A 242 1.54 1.14 -10.71
N TYR A 243 2.18 0.14 -11.29
CA TYR A 243 1.82 -0.46 -12.55
C TYR A 243 1.37 -1.90 -12.31
N GLU A 244 0.23 -2.25 -12.88
CA GLU A 244 -0.32 -3.59 -12.89
C GLU A 244 -0.65 -4.02 -14.32
N ARG A 245 -0.38 -5.28 -14.65
CA ARG A 245 -0.80 -5.89 -15.90
C ARG A 245 -1.70 -7.07 -15.63
N ILE A 246 -2.93 -6.95 -16.09
CA ILE A 246 -3.90 -8.04 -16.11
C ILE A 246 -3.39 -9.14 -17.05
N SER A 247 -3.59 -10.39 -16.68
CA SER A 247 -3.05 -11.58 -17.35
C SER A 247 -4.11 -12.63 -17.61
N ASP A 248 -3.71 -13.69 -18.28
CA ASP A 248 -4.46 -14.91 -18.55
C ASP A 248 -5.89 -14.65 -19.04
N SER A 249 -6.88 -15.33 -18.44
CA SER A 249 -8.26 -15.28 -18.86
C SER A 249 -8.88 -13.88 -18.73
N ALA A 250 -8.56 -13.13 -17.69
CA ALA A 250 -9.07 -11.76 -17.53
C ALA A 250 -8.57 -10.84 -18.66
N ALA A 251 -7.29 -10.93 -19.04
CA ALA A 251 -6.74 -10.18 -20.16
C ALA A 251 -7.34 -10.56 -21.52
N GLY A 252 -7.76 -11.81 -21.68
CA GLY A 252 -8.42 -12.32 -22.89
C GLY A 252 -9.88 -11.87 -23.06
N SER A 253 -10.48 -11.27 -22.04
CA SER A 253 -11.86 -10.77 -22.12
C SER A 253 -12.04 -9.74 -23.24
N PRO A 254 -13.15 -9.81 -24.02
CA PRO A 254 -13.49 -8.78 -24.98
C PRO A 254 -13.62 -7.36 -24.38
N ILE A 255 -13.95 -7.27 -23.10
CA ILE A 255 -13.97 -5.99 -22.36
C ILE A 255 -12.57 -5.36 -22.36
N VAL A 256 -11.53 -6.16 -22.15
CA VAL A 256 -10.13 -5.71 -22.13
C VAL A 256 -9.57 -5.55 -23.54
N THR A 257 -9.77 -6.54 -24.40
CA THR A 257 -9.11 -6.59 -25.72
C THR A 257 -9.73 -5.65 -26.75
N MET A 258 -11.03 -5.35 -26.65
CA MET A 258 -11.76 -4.54 -27.62
C MET A 258 -12.11 -3.12 -27.12
N ARG A 259 -12.27 -2.95 -25.80
CA ARG A 259 -12.71 -1.68 -25.21
C ARG A 259 -11.84 -1.16 -24.10
N GLY A 260 -10.83 -1.92 -23.67
CA GLY A 260 -10.03 -1.65 -22.49
C GLY A 260 -8.54 -1.75 -22.70
N SER A 261 -7.84 -2.00 -21.61
CA SER A 261 -6.38 -2.21 -21.58
C SER A 261 -6.02 -3.23 -20.51
N PRO A 262 -5.09 -4.15 -20.75
CA PRO A 262 -4.52 -4.98 -19.71
C PRO A 262 -3.58 -4.20 -18.79
N ASN A 263 -3.11 -3.03 -19.20
CA ASN A 263 -2.19 -2.20 -18.42
C ASN A 263 -2.99 -1.24 -17.54
N GLN A 264 -2.77 -1.31 -16.24
CA GLN A 264 -3.44 -0.50 -15.23
C GLN A 264 -2.40 0.34 -14.48
N TYR A 265 -2.76 1.55 -14.12
CA TYR A 265 -1.87 2.49 -13.43
C TYR A 265 -2.59 3.08 -12.22
N THR A 266 -1.86 3.28 -11.14
CA THR A 266 -2.34 3.98 -9.94
C THR A 266 -1.26 4.94 -9.45
N PHE A 267 -1.67 6.14 -9.09
CA PHE A 267 -0.85 7.16 -8.45
C PHE A 267 -1.58 7.63 -7.21
N GLY A 268 -0.89 7.77 -6.10
CA GLY A 268 -1.49 8.19 -4.85
C GLY A 268 -0.70 9.28 -4.15
N LEU A 269 -1.44 10.14 -3.46
CA LEU A 269 -0.90 11.16 -2.56
C LEU A 269 -1.65 11.09 -1.24
N GLY A 270 -0.92 11.06 -0.14
CA GLY A 270 -1.51 10.96 1.18
C GLY A 270 -0.82 11.82 2.21
N ALA A 271 -1.50 12.04 3.32
CA ALA A 271 -0.93 12.65 4.50
C ALA A 271 -1.52 12.03 5.76
N SER A 272 -0.74 12.02 6.83
CA SER A 272 -1.20 11.59 8.15
C SER A 272 -0.70 12.50 9.25
N TYR A 273 -1.44 12.46 10.35
CA TYR A 273 -1.10 13.13 11.59
C TYR A 273 -1.13 12.14 12.76
N SER A 274 -0.07 12.13 13.56
CA SER A 274 0.11 11.29 14.74
C SER A 274 -0.07 12.12 16.00
N PHE A 275 -0.97 11.71 16.90
CA PHE A 275 -1.18 12.33 18.20
C PHE A 275 -0.75 11.39 19.31
N THR A 276 -0.21 11.98 20.37
CA THR A 276 0.17 11.26 21.57
C THR A 276 -1.08 10.85 22.36
N MET A 277 -1.14 9.59 22.74
CA MET A 277 -2.19 9.06 23.60
C MET A 277 -1.57 8.48 24.87
N HIS A 278 -2.02 8.94 26.04
CA HIS A 278 -1.62 8.36 27.31
C HIS A 278 -2.36 7.05 27.55
N PRO A 279 -1.71 5.99 28.03
CA PRO A 279 -2.41 4.75 28.37
C PRO A 279 -3.47 5.02 29.46
N LEU A 280 -4.67 4.52 29.24
CA LEU A 280 -5.80 4.70 30.15
C LEU A 280 -5.71 3.79 31.38
N TRP A 281 -4.69 2.91 31.48
CA TRP A 281 -4.47 1.96 32.61
C TRP A 281 -3.00 1.76 32.96
#